data_8ac77a37b139f0996280200824cf90b1
#
_entry.id   8ac77a37b139f0996280200824cf90b1
#
_cell.length_a   1.000
_cell.length_b   1.000
_cell.length_c   1.000
_cell.angle_alpha   90.00
_cell.angle_beta   90.00
_cell.angle_gamma   90.00
#
_symmetry.space_group_name_H-M   'P 1'
#
loop_
_entity.id
_entity.type
_entity.pdbx_description
1 polymer ?
#
loop_
_entity_poly.entity_id
_entity_poly.type
_entity_poly.pdbx_seq_one_letter_code
_entity_poly.pdbx_strand_id
1 'polypeptide(L)'
;FCSGRCGGRLDLGIGGDQMVKIAFVFPGQGSQFIGMGKDFYDHVPDAKELFDEAVDVLGYDLVNICFNGPDETLRLTENTQPALLIHSTMALKILRENGINSVLAAGHSLGEFSALVAAGALKFRDAVRLVRLRGQFMQEAVPVGIGSMAAIIGLPVESIQELCDKVSSE
;
A
#
# COMPACT_ATOMS: atom_id res chain seq x y z
N PHE A 1 28.66 -4.25 -19.67
CA PHE A 1 29.77 -4.86 -18.90
C PHE A 1 29.93 -4.10 -17.59
N CYS A 2 29.33 -4.56 -16.52
CA CYS A 2 29.80 -4.28 -15.16
C CYS A 2 29.33 -5.41 -14.27
N SER A 3 30.18 -6.43 -14.14
CA SER A 3 30.13 -7.45 -13.11
C SER A 3 30.65 -6.81 -11.83
N GLY A 4 29.79 -6.31 -11.01
CA GLY A 4 30.11 -5.78 -9.69
C GLY A 4 29.04 -6.21 -8.71
N ARG A 5 29.40 -7.13 -7.80
CA ARG A 5 28.56 -7.49 -6.65
C ARG A 5 28.30 -6.20 -5.85
N CYS A 6 27.06 -5.71 -5.89
CA CYS A 6 26.60 -4.70 -4.93
C CYS A 6 26.35 -5.36 -3.57
N GLY A 7 27.43 -5.80 -2.92
CA GLY A 7 27.47 -6.19 -1.52
C GLY A 7 27.86 -5.00 -0.64
N GLY A 8 27.30 -3.84 -0.88
CA GLY A 8 27.45 -2.68 -0.03
C GLY A 8 26.45 -2.75 1.12
N ARG A 9 26.91 -3.19 2.30
CA ARG A 9 26.21 -2.95 3.55
C ARG A 9 26.02 -1.43 3.67
N LEU A 10 24.80 -0.94 3.77
CA LEU A 10 24.52 0.44 4.13
C LEU A 10 25.11 0.67 5.53
N ASP A 11 26.31 1.28 5.56
CA ASP A 11 26.94 1.71 6.80
C ASP A 11 26.23 3.00 7.27
N LEU A 12 25.30 2.85 8.19
CA LEU A 12 24.53 3.96 8.77
C LEU A 12 25.35 4.79 9.76
N GLY A 13 26.68 4.60 9.87
CA GLY A 13 27.57 5.48 10.64
C GLY A 13 27.25 5.59 12.14
N ILE A 14 26.55 4.62 12.73
CA ILE A 14 26.20 4.62 14.13
C ILE A 14 27.27 3.85 14.90
N GLY A 15 28.25 4.58 15.41
CA GLY A 15 29.29 4.04 16.29
C GLY A 15 28.69 3.60 17.63
N GLY A 16 28.84 2.32 17.95
CA GLY A 16 28.41 1.70 19.20
C GLY A 16 27.42 0.57 18.97
N ASP A 17 27.55 -0.50 19.72
CA ASP A 17 26.78 -1.77 19.64
C ASP A 17 25.28 -1.64 20.02
N GLN A 18 24.63 -0.55 19.59
CA GLN A 18 23.20 -0.37 19.69
C GLN A 18 22.54 -0.94 18.42
N MET A 19 21.90 -2.09 18.57
CA MET A 19 21.02 -2.63 17.51
C MET A 19 19.94 -1.61 17.19
N VAL A 20 20.00 -1.03 15.98
CA VAL A 20 18.93 -0.11 15.51
C VAL A 20 17.64 -0.90 15.39
N LYS A 21 16.62 -0.48 16.14
CA LYS A 21 15.28 -1.06 16.05
C LYS A 21 14.53 -0.33 14.95
N ILE A 22 14.15 -1.06 13.90
CA ILE A 22 13.40 -0.54 12.77
C ILE A 22 11.93 -0.89 12.94
N ALA A 23 11.04 0.05 12.68
CA ALA A 23 9.62 -0.18 12.51
C ALA A 23 9.23 0.00 11.04
N PHE A 24 8.43 -0.91 10.48
CA PHE A 24 7.82 -0.74 9.18
C PHE A 24 6.45 -0.09 9.33
N VAL A 25 6.22 0.99 8.58
CA VAL A 25 4.94 1.72 8.58
C VAL A 25 4.38 1.72 7.18
N PHE A 26 3.14 1.26 7.04
CA PHE A 26 2.48 1.08 5.75
C PHE A 26 1.39 2.13 5.53
N PRO A 27 1.38 2.82 4.37
CA PRO A 27 0.40 3.84 4.05
C PRO A 27 -0.99 3.25 3.79
N GLY A 28 -1.99 4.11 3.91
CA GLY A 28 -3.36 3.82 3.51
C GLY A 28 -3.76 4.44 2.17
N GLN A 29 -5.07 4.36 1.87
CA GLN A 29 -5.66 4.97 0.68
C GLN A 29 -5.35 6.47 0.59
N GLY A 30 -5.06 6.95 -0.62
CA GLY A 30 -4.58 8.30 -0.91
C GLY A 30 -3.10 8.36 -1.31
N SER A 31 -2.35 7.25 -1.12
CA SER A 31 -0.92 7.15 -1.47
C SER A 31 -0.69 6.57 -2.87
N GLN A 32 -1.75 6.13 -3.58
CA GLN A 32 -1.66 5.57 -4.92
C GLN A 32 -1.39 6.66 -5.98
N PHE A 33 -0.68 6.29 -7.02
CA PHE A 33 -0.41 7.13 -8.20
C PHE A 33 -0.14 6.26 -9.42
N ILE A 34 -0.40 6.78 -10.62
CA ILE A 34 -0.13 6.08 -11.87
C ILE A 34 1.38 5.87 -12.03
N GLY A 35 1.78 4.64 -12.37
CA GLY A 35 3.17 4.22 -12.46
C GLY A 35 3.72 3.61 -11.16
N MET A 36 2.92 3.58 -10.06
CA MET A 36 3.37 3.00 -8.79
C MET A 36 3.80 1.53 -8.95
N GLY A 37 4.97 1.21 -8.44
CA GLY A 37 5.52 -0.14 -8.47
C GLY A 37 6.12 -0.58 -9.81
N LYS A 38 6.06 0.26 -10.87
CA LYS A 38 6.59 -0.08 -12.19
C LYS A 38 8.09 -0.33 -12.17
N ASP A 39 8.86 0.49 -11.48
CA ASP A 39 10.31 0.31 -11.36
C ASP A 39 10.66 -1.00 -10.67
N PHE A 40 9.90 -1.41 -9.66
CA PHE A 40 10.08 -2.70 -9.01
C PHE A 40 9.73 -3.85 -9.96
N TYR A 41 8.62 -3.74 -10.66
CA TYR A 41 8.17 -4.74 -11.63
C TYR A 41 9.20 -4.96 -12.76
N ASP A 42 9.78 -3.89 -13.28
CA ASP A 42 10.71 -3.93 -14.41
C ASP A 42 12.10 -4.47 -14.00
N HIS A 43 12.54 -4.28 -12.73
CA HIS A 43 13.93 -4.54 -12.33
C HIS A 43 14.09 -5.61 -11.24
N VAL A 44 13.00 -6.00 -10.57
CA VAL A 44 13.04 -6.98 -9.47
C VAL A 44 12.16 -8.17 -9.83
N PRO A 45 12.75 -9.35 -10.19
CA PRO A 45 11.96 -10.52 -10.62
C PRO A 45 10.87 -10.92 -9.62
N ASP A 46 11.19 -10.90 -8.35
CA ASP A 46 10.28 -11.28 -7.27
C ASP A 46 9.12 -10.29 -7.09
N ALA A 47 9.31 -9.01 -7.47
CA ALA A 47 8.23 -8.04 -7.49
C ALA A 47 7.21 -8.35 -8.60
N LYS A 48 7.70 -8.81 -9.76
CA LYS A 48 6.85 -9.27 -10.84
C LYS A 48 5.99 -10.46 -10.43
N GLU A 49 6.57 -11.45 -9.75
CA GLU A 49 5.83 -12.62 -9.27
C GLU A 49 4.67 -12.23 -8.33
N LEU A 50 4.86 -11.22 -7.47
CA LEU A 50 3.80 -10.72 -6.60
C LEU A 50 2.64 -10.08 -7.38
N PHE A 51 2.94 -9.34 -8.44
CA PHE A 51 1.90 -8.80 -9.31
C PHE A 51 1.16 -9.91 -10.05
N ASP A 52 1.89 -10.86 -10.62
CA ASP A 52 1.31 -11.98 -11.36
C ASP A 52 0.40 -12.82 -10.42
N GLU A 53 0.84 -13.11 -9.20
CA GLU A 53 0.03 -13.77 -8.18
C GLU A 53 -1.24 -12.98 -7.84
N ALA A 54 -1.13 -11.66 -7.72
CA ALA A 54 -2.28 -10.80 -7.43
C ALA A 54 -3.28 -10.76 -8.58
N VAL A 55 -2.81 -10.69 -9.82
CA VAL A 55 -3.67 -10.75 -11.02
C VAL A 55 -4.44 -12.07 -11.08
N ASP A 56 -3.77 -13.21 -10.80
CA ASP A 56 -4.40 -14.52 -10.71
C ASP A 56 -5.53 -14.58 -9.68
N VAL A 57 -5.32 -13.92 -8.53
CA VAL A 57 -6.31 -13.88 -7.45
C VAL A 57 -7.48 -12.98 -7.78
N LEU A 58 -7.21 -11.85 -8.41
CA LEU A 58 -8.19 -10.80 -8.70
C LEU A 58 -9.02 -11.09 -9.94
N GLY A 59 -8.46 -11.81 -10.92
CA GLY A 59 -9.11 -12.15 -12.18
C GLY A 59 -9.22 -10.98 -13.17
N TYR A 60 -8.46 -9.89 -12.98
CA TYR A 60 -8.39 -8.76 -13.90
C TYR A 60 -6.99 -8.10 -13.87
N ASP A 61 -6.69 -7.31 -14.91
CA ASP A 61 -5.37 -6.71 -15.11
C ASP A 61 -5.17 -5.45 -14.24
N LEU A 62 -4.88 -5.68 -12.95
CA LEU A 62 -4.52 -4.59 -12.02
C LEU A 62 -3.17 -3.96 -12.38
N VAL A 63 -2.25 -4.71 -13.01
CA VAL A 63 -0.94 -4.20 -13.45
C VAL A 63 -1.13 -3.03 -14.41
N ASN A 64 -1.98 -3.21 -15.43
CA ASN A 64 -2.28 -2.16 -16.38
C ASN A 64 -2.94 -0.94 -15.72
N ILE A 65 -3.84 -1.16 -14.79
CA ILE A 65 -4.47 -0.07 -14.02
C ILE A 65 -3.43 0.71 -13.20
N CYS A 66 -2.50 0.02 -12.53
CA CYS A 66 -1.46 0.67 -11.76
C CYS A 66 -0.48 1.47 -12.61
N PHE A 67 -0.08 0.95 -13.79
CA PHE A 67 0.98 1.53 -14.60
C PHE A 67 0.48 2.57 -15.60
N ASN A 68 -0.68 2.33 -16.20
CA ASN A 68 -1.18 3.11 -17.32
C ASN A 68 -2.50 3.85 -16.99
N GLY A 69 -3.17 3.51 -15.91
CA GLY A 69 -4.43 4.13 -15.50
C GLY A 69 -5.66 3.64 -16.26
N PRO A 70 -6.68 4.47 -16.41
CA PRO A 70 -6.75 5.88 -16.00
C PRO A 70 -6.78 6.09 -14.48
N ASP A 71 -6.41 7.29 -14.01
CA ASP A 71 -6.31 7.62 -12.58
C ASP A 71 -7.64 7.41 -11.85
N GLU A 72 -8.76 7.74 -12.48
CA GLU A 72 -10.10 7.52 -11.92
C GLU A 72 -10.36 6.04 -11.62
N THR A 73 -9.88 5.13 -12.48
CA THR A 73 -10.02 3.69 -12.27
C THR A 73 -9.14 3.22 -11.10
N LEU A 74 -7.90 3.73 -10.99
CA LEU A 74 -7.02 3.41 -9.87
C LEU A 74 -7.55 3.94 -8.56
N ARG A 75 -8.25 5.09 -8.57
CA ARG A 75 -8.87 5.73 -7.38
C ARG A 75 -10.11 5.01 -6.86
N LEU A 76 -10.73 4.14 -7.65
CA LEU A 76 -11.80 3.30 -7.12
C LEU A 76 -11.28 2.49 -5.94
N THR A 77 -11.96 2.57 -4.80
CA THR A 77 -11.51 1.95 -3.55
C THR A 77 -11.18 0.47 -3.72
N GLU A 78 -11.97 -0.24 -4.51
CA GLU A 78 -11.79 -1.64 -4.83
C GLU A 78 -10.50 -1.96 -5.63
N ASN A 79 -9.94 -0.99 -6.36
CA ASN A 79 -8.67 -1.10 -7.09
C ASN A 79 -7.50 -0.52 -6.28
N THR A 80 -7.72 0.61 -5.61
CA THR A 80 -6.71 1.27 -4.77
C THR A 80 -6.17 0.32 -3.69
N GLN A 81 -7.06 -0.42 -3.02
CA GLN A 81 -6.65 -1.24 -1.89
C GLN A 81 -5.72 -2.38 -2.28
N PRO A 82 -6.02 -3.23 -3.27
CA PRO A 82 -5.07 -4.24 -3.70
C PRO A 82 -3.80 -3.64 -4.31
N ALA A 83 -3.88 -2.52 -5.05
CA ALA A 83 -2.71 -1.86 -5.61
C ALA A 83 -1.70 -1.43 -4.53
N LEU A 84 -2.17 -0.79 -3.46
CA LEU A 84 -1.33 -0.39 -2.33
C LEU A 84 -0.77 -1.57 -1.54
N LEU A 85 -1.56 -2.64 -1.35
CA LEU A 85 -1.09 -3.86 -0.69
C LEU A 85 0.06 -4.50 -1.46
N ILE A 86 -0.08 -4.64 -2.79
CA ILE A 86 0.96 -5.24 -3.65
C ILE A 86 2.22 -4.39 -3.58
N HIS A 87 2.11 -3.08 -3.80
CA HIS A 87 3.25 -2.16 -3.76
C HIS A 87 3.99 -2.21 -2.41
N SER A 88 3.25 -2.19 -1.31
CA SER A 88 3.80 -2.30 0.04
C SER A 88 4.51 -3.63 0.28
N THR A 89 3.95 -4.72 -0.23
CA THR A 89 4.54 -6.06 -0.09
C THR A 89 5.80 -6.22 -0.93
N MET A 90 5.84 -5.63 -2.13
CA MET A 90 7.07 -5.57 -2.95
C MET A 90 8.19 -4.83 -2.24
N ALA A 91 7.91 -3.63 -1.73
CA ALA A 91 8.88 -2.86 -0.99
C ALA A 91 9.39 -3.62 0.25
N LEU A 92 8.49 -4.26 0.99
CA LEU A 92 8.82 -5.12 2.12
C LEU A 92 9.77 -6.26 1.73
N LYS A 93 9.48 -6.96 0.62
CA LYS A 93 10.30 -8.07 0.13
C LYS A 93 11.70 -7.60 -0.22
N ILE A 94 11.82 -6.50 -0.97
CA ILE A 94 13.10 -5.91 -1.34
C ILE A 94 13.92 -5.50 -0.11
N LEU A 95 13.29 -4.88 0.89
CA LEU A 95 13.97 -4.50 2.13
C LEU A 95 14.52 -5.73 2.86
N ARG A 96 13.74 -6.80 2.97
CA ARG A 96 14.13 -8.04 3.63
C ARG A 96 15.27 -8.76 2.91
N GLU A 97 15.26 -8.82 1.60
CA GLU A 97 16.33 -9.39 0.79
C GLU A 97 17.65 -8.63 0.95
N ASN A 98 17.57 -7.34 1.25
CA ASN A 98 18.72 -6.51 1.60
C ASN A 98 19.08 -6.54 3.09
N GLY A 99 18.51 -7.47 3.86
CA GLY A 99 18.82 -7.66 5.29
C GLY A 99 18.18 -6.64 6.22
N ILE A 100 17.28 -5.79 5.72
CA ILE A 100 16.55 -4.81 6.53
C ILE A 100 15.29 -5.47 7.08
N ASN A 101 15.28 -5.72 8.39
CA ASN A 101 14.17 -6.33 9.09
C ASN A 101 13.62 -5.38 10.16
N SER A 102 12.32 -5.49 10.43
CA SER A 102 11.67 -4.69 11.47
C SER A 102 11.38 -5.53 12.72
N VAL A 103 11.35 -4.85 13.86
CA VAL A 103 10.88 -5.41 15.13
C VAL A 103 9.39 -5.11 15.38
N LEU A 104 8.84 -4.19 14.58
CA LEU A 104 7.45 -3.76 14.66
C LEU A 104 6.93 -3.44 13.26
N ALA A 105 5.66 -3.73 13.01
CA ALA A 105 4.95 -3.31 11.82
C ALA A 105 3.65 -2.60 12.23
N ALA A 106 3.32 -1.50 11.57
CA ALA A 106 2.09 -0.76 11.76
C ALA A 106 1.56 -0.27 10.40
N GLY A 107 0.27 -0.02 10.31
CA GLY A 107 -0.34 0.47 9.07
C GLY A 107 -1.59 1.30 9.34
N HIS A 108 -1.84 2.25 8.45
CA HIS A 108 -3.04 3.08 8.49
C HIS A 108 -4.13 2.51 7.59
N SER A 109 -5.30 2.19 8.13
CA SER A 109 -6.44 1.67 7.38
C SER A 109 -6.07 0.45 6.53
N LEU A 110 -5.94 0.59 5.19
CA LEU A 110 -5.45 -0.49 4.33
C LEU A 110 -4.04 -0.97 4.72
N GLY A 111 -3.17 -0.06 5.13
CA GLY A 111 -1.81 -0.40 5.56
C GLY A 111 -1.74 -1.42 6.69
N GLU A 112 -2.80 -1.57 7.48
CA GLU A 112 -2.91 -2.63 8.51
C GLU A 112 -2.81 -4.03 7.89
N PHE A 113 -3.45 -4.27 6.74
CA PHE A 113 -3.32 -5.54 6.02
C PHE A 113 -1.88 -5.78 5.54
N SER A 114 -1.20 -4.73 5.07
CA SER A 114 0.23 -4.81 4.73
C SER A 114 1.09 -5.12 5.95
N ALA A 115 0.76 -4.54 7.11
CA ALA A 115 1.46 -4.83 8.37
C ALA A 115 1.22 -6.27 8.83
N LEU A 116 0.01 -6.83 8.66
CA LEU A 116 -0.30 -8.23 8.95
C LEU A 116 0.47 -9.18 8.04
N VAL A 117 0.61 -8.85 6.74
CA VAL A 117 1.46 -9.61 5.81
C VAL A 117 2.92 -9.51 6.24
N ALA A 118 3.39 -8.33 6.63
CA ALA A 118 4.75 -8.14 7.12
C ALA A 118 5.03 -8.93 8.41
N ALA A 119 4.06 -9.05 9.29
CA ALA A 119 4.16 -9.86 10.52
C ALA A 119 4.03 -11.37 10.28
N GLY A 120 3.71 -11.81 9.06
CA GLY A 120 3.43 -13.21 8.74
C GLY A 120 2.11 -13.74 9.31
N ALA A 121 1.25 -12.85 9.82
CA ALA A 121 -0.05 -13.18 10.37
C ALA A 121 -1.12 -13.41 9.28
N LEU A 122 -0.90 -12.85 8.08
CA LEU A 122 -1.78 -12.98 6.92
C LEU A 122 -0.95 -13.34 5.69
N LYS A 123 -1.37 -14.34 4.93
CA LYS A 123 -0.73 -14.69 3.66
C LYS A 123 -1.07 -13.64 2.60
N PHE A 124 -0.12 -13.30 1.74
CA PHE A 124 -0.31 -12.30 0.70
C PHE A 124 -1.54 -12.57 -0.18
N ARG A 125 -1.69 -13.80 -0.67
CA ARG A 125 -2.82 -14.21 -1.50
C ARG A 125 -4.18 -13.99 -0.84
N ASP A 126 -4.27 -14.28 0.45
CA ASP A 126 -5.51 -14.07 1.23
C ASP A 126 -5.73 -12.58 1.50
N ALA A 127 -4.66 -11.83 1.77
CA ALA A 127 -4.71 -10.37 1.93
C ALA A 127 -5.25 -9.69 0.66
N VAL A 128 -4.79 -10.09 -0.53
CA VAL A 128 -5.27 -9.55 -1.82
C VAL A 128 -6.79 -9.74 -1.96
N ARG A 129 -7.30 -10.93 -1.65
CA ARG A 129 -8.76 -11.20 -1.68
C ARG A 129 -9.53 -10.34 -0.68
N LEU A 130 -9.03 -10.27 0.55
CA LEU A 130 -9.70 -9.54 1.63
C LEU A 130 -9.75 -8.04 1.35
N VAL A 131 -8.66 -7.44 0.88
CA VAL A 131 -8.65 -5.99 0.60
C VAL A 131 -9.49 -5.66 -0.64
N ARG A 132 -9.57 -6.57 -1.63
CA ARG A 132 -10.51 -6.41 -2.76
C ARG A 132 -11.94 -6.41 -2.29
N LEU A 133 -12.37 -7.39 -1.50
CA LEU A 133 -13.71 -7.47 -0.93
C LEU A 133 -14.02 -6.26 -0.04
N ARG A 134 -13.07 -5.87 0.81
CA ARG A 134 -13.20 -4.67 1.64
C ARG A 134 -13.42 -3.43 0.78
N GLY A 135 -12.66 -3.26 -0.31
CA GLY A 135 -12.81 -2.15 -1.24
C GLY A 135 -14.19 -2.13 -1.90
N GLN A 136 -14.70 -3.29 -2.31
CA GLN A 136 -16.03 -3.44 -2.88
C GLN A 136 -17.13 -3.06 -1.87
N PHE A 137 -17.09 -3.60 -0.66
CA PHE A 137 -18.06 -3.26 0.38
C PHE A 137 -18.05 -1.77 0.74
N MET A 138 -16.87 -1.15 0.79
CA MET A 138 -16.77 0.30 1.02
C MET A 138 -17.38 1.09 -0.14
N GLN A 139 -17.19 0.63 -1.38
CA GLN A 139 -17.75 1.28 -2.57
C GLN A 139 -19.28 1.09 -2.67
N GLU A 140 -19.80 -0.07 -2.25
CA GLU A 140 -21.24 -0.34 -2.17
C GLU A 140 -21.90 0.49 -1.06
N ALA A 141 -21.25 0.63 0.09
CA ALA A 141 -21.77 1.42 1.21
C ALA A 141 -21.92 2.90 0.87
N VAL A 142 -21.01 3.44 0.03
CA VAL A 142 -21.02 4.82 -0.45
C VAL A 142 -20.76 4.83 -1.95
N PRO A 143 -21.79 4.76 -2.80
CA PRO A 143 -21.63 4.76 -4.24
C PRO A 143 -20.93 6.03 -4.76
N VAL A 144 -20.24 5.89 -5.91
CA VAL A 144 -19.57 7.02 -6.56
C VAL A 144 -20.54 8.16 -6.82
N GLY A 145 -20.18 9.37 -6.41
CA GLY A 145 -20.98 10.58 -6.61
C GLY A 145 -22.07 10.83 -5.56
N ILE A 146 -22.29 9.88 -4.61
CA ILE A 146 -23.27 10.06 -3.52
C ILE A 146 -22.60 10.59 -2.25
N GLY A 147 -21.38 10.21 -2.00
CA GLY A 147 -20.64 10.67 -0.82
C GLY A 147 -19.15 10.81 -1.09
N SER A 148 -18.46 11.40 -0.13
CA SER A 148 -17.01 11.60 -0.18
C SER A 148 -16.39 11.42 1.19
N MET A 149 -15.07 11.19 1.22
CA MET A 149 -14.26 11.21 2.43
C MET A 149 -13.12 12.20 2.27
N ALA A 150 -12.87 12.98 3.32
CA ALA A 150 -11.72 13.86 3.36
C ALA A 150 -10.97 13.70 4.68
N ALA A 151 -9.63 13.69 4.60
CA ALA A 151 -8.79 13.77 5.78
C ALA A 151 -8.60 15.26 6.14
N ILE A 152 -9.15 15.67 7.26
CA ILE A 152 -9.03 17.06 7.73
C ILE A 152 -7.84 17.15 8.69
N ILE A 153 -6.91 18.07 8.39
CA ILE A 153 -5.72 18.29 9.20
C ILE A 153 -5.74 19.73 9.72
N GLY A 154 -5.62 19.88 11.05
CA GLY A 154 -5.43 21.18 11.69
C GLY A 154 -6.68 22.00 11.93
N LEU A 155 -7.89 21.50 11.65
CA LEU A 155 -9.14 22.15 12.04
C LEU A 155 -9.66 21.60 13.38
N PRO A 156 -10.28 22.45 14.23
CA PRO A 156 -11.03 22.01 15.40
C PRO A 156 -12.20 21.09 15.02
N VAL A 157 -12.52 20.13 15.90
CA VAL A 157 -13.60 19.16 15.67
C VAL A 157 -14.95 19.87 15.51
N GLU A 158 -15.18 20.93 16.25
CA GLU A 158 -16.40 21.74 16.19
C GLU A 158 -16.62 22.36 14.78
N SER A 159 -15.55 22.87 14.17
CA SER A 159 -15.63 23.41 12.81
C SER A 159 -15.89 22.32 11.76
N ILE A 160 -15.37 21.11 11.98
CA ILE A 160 -15.63 19.96 11.10
C ILE A 160 -17.11 19.55 11.23
N GLN A 161 -17.66 19.49 12.45
CA GLN A 161 -19.05 19.18 12.69
C GLN A 161 -19.99 20.17 11.99
N GLU A 162 -19.73 21.48 12.14
CA GLU A 162 -20.49 22.53 11.46
C GLU A 162 -20.49 22.39 9.93
N LEU A 163 -19.35 21.99 9.35
CA LEU A 163 -19.26 21.73 7.90
C LEU A 163 -20.07 20.50 7.50
N CYS A 164 -19.99 19.43 8.26
CA CYS A 164 -20.77 18.22 8.01
C CYS A 164 -22.27 18.49 8.10
N ASP A 165 -22.71 19.24 9.10
CA ASP A 165 -24.12 19.59 9.30
C ASP A 165 -24.66 20.43 8.13
N LYS A 166 -23.87 21.36 7.58
CA LYS A 166 -24.24 22.17 6.42
C LYS A 166 -24.41 21.32 5.15
N VAL A 167 -23.49 20.38 4.90
CA VAL A 167 -23.54 19.55 3.70
C VAL A 167 -24.61 18.45 3.79
N SER A 168 -24.94 17.98 4.99
CA SER A 168 -25.97 16.95 5.21
C SER A 168 -27.39 17.48 5.14
N SER A 169 -27.58 18.81 5.10
CA SER A 169 -28.90 19.47 5.01
C SER A 169 -29.31 19.83 3.58
N GLU A 170 -28.46 19.58 2.59
CA GLU A 170 -28.74 19.72 1.16
C GLU A 170 -29.04 18.36 0.52
#